data_482e50340b302bb15fd1ece4257a44bd
#
_entry.id   482e50340b302bb15fd1ece4257a44bd
#
_cell.length_a   1.000
_cell.length_b   1.000
_cell.length_c   1.000
_cell.angle_alpha   90.00
_cell.angle_beta   90.00
_cell.angle_gamma   90.00
#
_symmetry.space_group_name_H-M   'P 1'
#
loop_
_entity.id
_entity.type
_entity.pdbx_description
1 polymer ?
#
loop_
_entity_poly.entity_id
_entity_poly.type
_entity_poly.pdbx_seq_one_letter_code
_entity_poly.pdbx_strand_id
1 'polypeptide(L)'
;MFVLLPLSDEGLPKNLNEKISIIEKIVARALELGMKKTDIIVDGLVATVGANKQAALETLETIRYCHRNGLATTCGLSNISFGLPERSCVNSAFLTMAIASGLTMAIANPSQDILVGAAFASDLL
;
A
#
# COMPACT_ATOMS: atom_id res chain seq x y z
N MET A 1 -11.99 -1.54 14.10
CA MET A 1 -11.19 -1.55 12.84
C MET A 1 -10.76 -0.12 12.51
N PHE A 2 -9.51 0.07 12.08
CA PHE A 2 -8.99 1.38 11.65
C PHE A 2 -7.94 1.21 10.53
N VAL A 3 -7.72 2.28 9.77
CA VAL A 3 -6.64 2.37 8.80
C VAL A 3 -5.44 3.04 9.45
N LEU A 4 -4.31 2.33 9.48
CA LEU A 4 -3.05 2.80 10.01
C LEU A 4 -2.28 3.50 8.89
N LEU A 5 -2.04 4.80 9.05
CA LEU A 5 -1.08 5.52 8.22
C LEU A 5 0.28 5.50 8.93
N PRO A 6 1.35 5.00 8.30
CA PRO A 6 2.68 4.96 8.91
C PRO A 6 3.36 6.34 8.89
N LEU A 7 2.78 7.26 9.67
CA LEU A 7 3.24 8.62 9.87
C LEU A 7 3.69 8.80 11.32
N SER A 8 4.65 9.69 11.52
CA SER A 8 5.09 10.14 12.85
C SER A 8 4.82 11.64 13.03
N ASP A 9 5.10 12.17 14.22
CA ASP A 9 5.02 13.60 14.49
C ASP A 9 5.97 14.43 13.59
N GLU A 10 7.01 13.79 13.03
CA GLU A 10 7.92 14.38 12.05
C GLU A 10 7.38 14.34 10.61
N GLY A 11 6.23 13.69 10.38
CA GLY A 11 5.58 13.55 9.07
C GLY A 11 5.83 12.21 8.38
N LEU A 12 6.14 12.26 7.08
CA LEU A 12 6.37 11.07 6.25
C LEU A 12 7.68 10.36 6.63
N PRO A 13 7.71 9.01 6.62
CA PRO A 13 8.93 8.25 6.85
C PRO A 13 9.97 8.54 5.76
N LYS A 14 11.23 8.64 6.18
CA LYS A 14 12.37 8.96 5.29
C LYS A 14 12.81 7.78 4.43
N ASN A 15 12.49 6.57 4.87
CA ASN A 15 12.86 5.31 4.20
C ASN A 15 11.98 4.16 4.67
N LEU A 16 12.14 3.00 4.02
CA LEU A 16 11.37 1.78 4.32
C LEU A 16 11.55 1.31 5.77
N ASN A 17 12.76 1.37 6.33
CA ASN A 17 13.02 0.91 7.70
C ASN A 17 12.27 1.77 8.74
N GLU A 18 12.27 3.07 8.56
CA GLU A 18 11.50 3.99 9.41
C GLU A 18 10.00 3.73 9.28
N LYS A 19 9.50 3.55 8.05
CA LYS A 19 8.10 3.20 7.79
C LYS A 19 7.70 1.92 8.54
N ILE A 20 8.50 0.86 8.44
CA ILE A 20 8.26 -0.41 9.14
C ILE A 20 8.27 -0.21 10.66
N SER A 21 9.25 0.53 11.19
CA SER A 21 9.32 0.81 12.63
C SER A 21 8.07 1.55 13.15
N ILE A 22 7.53 2.49 12.38
CA ILE A 22 6.29 3.20 12.74
C ILE A 22 5.11 2.21 12.74
N ILE A 23 4.99 1.36 11.72
CA ILE A 23 3.95 0.33 11.65
C ILE A 23 4.02 -0.57 12.90
N GLU A 24 5.20 -1.09 13.23
CA GLU A 24 5.40 -1.97 14.38
C GLU A 24 4.98 -1.33 15.70
N LYS A 25 5.37 -0.07 15.92
CA LYS A 25 5.00 0.68 17.14
C LYS A 25 3.49 0.86 17.27
N ILE A 26 2.82 1.25 16.19
CA ILE A 26 1.37 1.48 16.23
C ILE A 26 0.62 0.16 16.38
N VAL A 27 1.03 -0.89 15.67
CA VAL A 27 0.43 -2.23 15.79
C VAL A 27 0.61 -2.78 17.21
N ALA A 28 1.83 -2.70 17.78
CA ALA A 28 2.08 -3.13 19.15
C ALA A 28 1.16 -2.40 20.14
N ARG A 29 1.02 -1.08 20.01
CA ARG A 29 0.14 -0.30 20.87
C ARG A 29 -1.33 -0.67 20.72
N ALA A 30 -1.79 -0.92 19.51
CA ALA A 30 -3.17 -1.36 19.26
C ALA A 30 -3.46 -2.73 19.91
N LEU A 31 -2.51 -3.66 19.80
CA LEU A 31 -2.63 -5.00 20.43
C LEU A 31 -2.65 -4.90 21.97
N GLU A 32 -1.81 -4.06 22.57
CA GLU A 32 -1.83 -3.79 24.02
C GLU A 32 -3.19 -3.26 24.51
N LEU A 33 -3.87 -2.48 23.66
CA LEU A 33 -5.21 -1.96 23.95
C LEU A 33 -6.34 -2.98 23.68
N GLY A 34 -6.01 -4.23 23.36
CA GLY A 34 -6.98 -5.31 23.15
C GLY A 34 -7.54 -5.41 21.73
N MET A 35 -7.01 -4.67 20.76
CA MET A 35 -7.37 -4.83 19.36
C MET A 35 -6.73 -6.11 18.78
N LYS A 36 -7.32 -6.64 17.71
CA LYS A 36 -6.77 -7.76 16.96
C LYS A 36 -6.08 -7.27 15.68
N LYS A 37 -5.15 -8.04 15.13
CA LYS A 37 -4.53 -7.74 13.83
C LYS A 37 -5.57 -7.57 12.72
N THR A 38 -6.67 -8.32 12.77
CA THR A 38 -7.82 -8.23 11.86
C THR A 38 -8.58 -6.90 11.93
N ASP A 39 -8.33 -6.09 12.95
CA ASP A 39 -8.92 -4.76 13.10
C ASP A 39 -8.04 -3.66 12.51
N ILE A 40 -6.86 -4.01 11.99
CA ILE A 40 -5.83 -3.07 11.52
C ILE A 40 -5.62 -3.26 10.03
N ILE A 41 -5.75 -2.18 9.28
CA ILE A 41 -5.44 -2.10 7.85
C ILE A 41 -4.32 -1.10 7.67
N VAL A 42 -3.18 -1.51 7.13
CA VAL A 42 -2.04 -0.61 6.93
C VAL A 42 -2.13 0.06 5.57
N ASP A 43 -2.07 1.39 5.53
CA ASP A 43 -1.92 2.12 4.27
C ASP A 43 -0.46 2.07 3.81
N GLY A 44 -0.25 1.64 2.57
CA GLY A 44 1.09 1.51 1.98
C GLY A 44 1.79 2.85 1.72
N LEU A 45 1.10 3.98 1.86
CA LEU A 45 1.60 5.33 1.57
C LEU A 45 2.29 5.40 0.19
N VAL A 46 1.49 5.29 -0.86
CA VAL A 46 2.00 5.35 -2.24
C VAL A 46 2.47 6.76 -2.56
N ALA A 47 3.77 6.91 -2.82
CA ALA A 47 4.35 8.13 -3.38
C ALA A 47 4.42 8.03 -4.91
N THR A 48 4.58 9.16 -5.60
CA THR A 48 4.70 9.17 -7.05
C THR A 48 6.12 8.81 -7.52
N VAL A 49 6.21 7.93 -8.52
CA VAL A 49 7.50 7.58 -9.13
C VAL A 49 8.14 8.76 -9.89
N GLY A 50 7.34 9.76 -10.26
CA GLY A 50 7.84 11.00 -10.85
C GLY A 50 8.73 11.81 -9.91
N ALA A 51 8.49 11.75 -8.61
CA ALA A 51 9.28 12.44 -7.58
C ALA A 51 10.32 11.54 -6.91
N ASN A 52 10.01 10.24 -6.76
CA ASN A 52 10.88 9.26 -6.12
C ASN A 52 10.91 7.96 -6.92
N LYS A 53 12.03 7.66 -7.57
CA LYS A 53 12.20 6.44 -8.37
C LYS A 53 12.06 5.14 -7.56
N GLN A 54 12.23 5.19 -6.24
CA GLN A 54 12.07 4.03 -5.35
C GLN A 54 10.63 3.88 -4.81
N ALA A 55 9.73 4.81 -5.11
CA ALA A 55 8.38 4.85 -4.54
C ALA A 55 7.61 3.54 -4.72
N ALA A 56 7.64 2.96 -5.93
CA ALA A 56 6.99 1.68 -6.20
C ALA A 56 7.59 0.56 -5.35
N LEU A 57 8.91 0.44 -5.34
CA LEU A 57 9.62 -0.60 -4.58
C LEU A 57 9.34 -0.50 -3.08
N GLU A 58 9.43 0.70 -2.51
CA GLU A 58 9.15 0.93 -1.08
C GLU A 58 7.72 0.54 -0.71
N THR A 59 6.74 0.86 -1.56
CA THR A 59 5.34 0.47 -1.33
C THR A 59 5.17 -1.04 -1.42
N LEU A 60 5.74 -1.69 -2.43
CA LEU A 60 5.66 -3.15 -2.60
C LEU A 60 6.32 -3.89 -1.43
N GLU A 61 7.47 -3.43 -0.97
CA GLU A 61 8.15 -4.02 0.21
C GLU A 61 7.34 -3.80 1.50
N THR A 62 6.68 -2.65 1.65
CA THR A 62 5.76 -2.41 2.77
C THR A 62 4.59 -3.41 2.75
N ILE A 63 3.99 -3.63 1.58
CA ILE A 63 2.90 -4.61 1.41
C ILE A 63 3.38 -6.03 1.74
N ARG A 64 4.55 -6.44 1.22
CA ARG A 64 5.14 -7.75 1.52
C ARG A 64 5.40 -7.94 3.01
N TYR A 65 5.95 -6.93 3.66
CA TYR A 65 6.17 -6.95 5.10
C TYR A 65 4.85 -7.16 5.86
N CYS A 66 3.83 -6.38 5.56
CA CYS A 66 2.51 -6.49 6.19
C CYS A 66 1.89 -7.86 5.96
N HIS A 67 1.91 -8.35 4.73
CA HIS A 67 1.38 -9.68 4.36
C HIS A 67 2.05 -10.81 5.17
N ARG A 68 3.39 -10.81 5.26
CA ARG A 68 4.15 -11.80 6.05
C ARG A 68 3.82 -11.74 7.55
N ASN A 69 3.40 -10.59 8.05
CA ASN A 69 3.05 -10.38 9.45
C ASN A 69 1.54 -10.52 9.73
N GLY A 70 0.74 -10.95 8.75
CA GLY A 70 -0.71 -11.16 8.89
C GLY A 70 -1.51 -9.86 9.08
N LEU A 71 -1.04 -8.77 8.47
CA LEU A 71 -1.70 -7.47 8.45
C LEU A 71 -2.33 -7.23 7.08
N ALA A 72 -3.59 -6.80 7.07
CA ALA A 72 -4.26 -6.33 5.86
C ALA A 72 -3.64 -4.99 5.40
N THR A 73 -3.64 -4.75 4.09
CA THR A 73 -3.09 -3.53 3.50
C THR A 73 -4.08 -2.85 2.57
N THR A 74 -3.98 -1.54 2.48
CA THR A 74 -4.64 -0.72 1.46
C THR A 74 -3.66 0.26 0.85
N CYS A 75 -4.00 0.83 -0.30
CA CYS A 75 -3.25 1.94 -0.87
C CYS A 75 -4.10 2.80 -1.82
N GLY A 76 -3.81 4.09 -1.86
CA GLY A 76 -4.32 5.02 -2.87
C GLY A 76 -3.53 4.85 -4.17
N LEU A 77 -4.02 3.99 -5.06
CA LEU A 77 -3.28 3.48 -6.22
C LEU A 77 -2.81 4.58 -7.17
N SER A 78 -3.66 5.56 -7.45
CA SER A 78 -3.39 6.58 -8.49
C SER A 78 -2.22 7.50 -8.18
N ASN A 79 -1.76 7.57 -6.95
CA ASN A 79 -0.61 8.39 -6.57
C ASN A 79 0.68 7.93 -7.26
N ILE A 80 0.82 6.63 -7.54
CA ILE A 80 2.04 6.08 -8.17
C ILE A 80 2.37 6.76 -9.50
N SER A 81 1.35 7.10 -10.28
CA SER A 81 1.47 7.64 -11.63
C SER A 81 1.25 9.16 -11.71
N PHE A 82 1.16 9.85 -10.58
CA PHE A 82 0.89 11.30 -10.58
C PHE A 82 1.96 12.06 -11.39
N GLY A 83 1.51 12.89 -12.33
CA GLY A 83 2.38 13.65 -13.23
C GLY A 83 2.94 12.88 -14.43
N LEU A 84 2.62 11.59 -14.58
CA LEU A 84 3.07 10.77 -15.72
C LEU A 84 2.01 10.74 -16.85
N PRO A 85 2.42 10.50 -18.10
CA PRO A 85 1.51 10.12 -19.18
C PRO A 85 1.00 8.67 -18.96
N GLU A 86 -0.05 8.28 -19.70
CA GLU A 86 -0.60 6.91 -19.72
C GLU A 86 -0.85 6.32 -18.32
N ARG A 87 -1.41 7.14 -17.42
CA ARG A 87 -1.59 6.81 -16.01
C ARG A 87 -2.37 5.51 -15.77
N SER A 88 -3.36 5.22 -16.61
CA SER A 88 -4.15 3.99 -16.48
C SER A 88 -3.30 2.73 -16.67
N CYS A 89 -2.37 2.74 -17.63
CA CYS A 89 -1.43 1.64 -17.84
C CYS A 89 -0.47 1.48 -16.65
N VAL A 90 0.10 2.58 -16.16
CA VAL A 90 1.00 2.57 -15.00
C VAL A 90 0.27 2.08 -13.75
N ASN A 91 -0.95 2.56 -13.50
CA ASN A 91 -1.76 2.14 -12.36
C ASN A 91 -2.10 0.65 -12.43
N SER A 92 -2.45 0.13 -13.61
CA SER A 92 -2.77 -1.30 -13.78
C SER A 92 -1.57 -2.21 -13.57
N ALA A 93 -0.42 -1.83 -14.11
CA ALA A 93 0.83 -2.55 -13.88
C ALA A 93 1.20 -2.57 -12.39
N PHE A 94 1.14 -1.41 -11.73
CA PHE A 94 1.43 -1.31 -10.30
C PHE A 94 0.44 -2.11 -9.45
N LEU A 95 -0.86 -2.09 -9.78
CA LEU A 95 -1.88 -2.90 -9.09
C LEU A 95 -1.55 -4.40 -9.16
N THR A 96 -1.21 -4.92 -10.33
CA THR A 96 -0.80 -6.32 -10.51
C THR A 96 0.39 -6.68 -9.63
N MET A 97 1.42 -5.82 -9.61
CA MET A 97 2.60 -6.02 -8.75
C MET A 97 2.24 -5.96 -7.26
N ALA A 98 1.34 -5.08 -6.87
CA ALA A 98 0.88 -4.93 -5.49
C ALA A 98 0.06 -6.14 -5.03
N ILE A 99 -0.85 -6.65 -5.86
CA ILE A 99 -1.60 -7.88 -5.60
C ILE A 99 -0.63 -9.07 -5.43
N ALA A 100 0.32 -9.24 -6.34
CA ALA A 100 1.36 -10.27 -6.22
C ALA A 100 2.26 -10.11 -4.97
N SER A 101 2.30 -8.92 -4.40
CA SER A 101 3.00 -8.64 -3.14
C SER A 101 2.15 -8.87 -1.89
N GLY A 102 0.84 -9.18 -2.04
CA GLY A 102 -0.10 -9.45 -0.95
C GLY A 102 -1.01 -8.27 -0.57
N LEU A 103 -1.22 -7.31 -1.49
CA LEU A 103 -2.20 -6.23 -1.27
C LEU A 103 -3.59 -6.79 -1.03
N THR A 104 -4.27 -6.31 0.02
CA THR A 104 -5.61 -6.75 0.38
C THR A 104 -6.71 -5.91 -0.28
N MET A 105 -6.50 -4.60 -0.36
CA MET A 105 -7.46 -3.63 -0.88
C MET A 105 -6.75 -2.52 -1.65
N ALA A 106 -7.43 -1.91 -2.60
CA ALA A 106 -6.96 -0.71 -3.29
C ALA A 106 -8.04 0.37 -3.32
N ILE A 107 -7.65 1.60 -3.07
CA ILE A 107 -8.49 2.77 -3.35
C ILE A 107 -8.16 3.20 -4.77
N ALA A 108 -9.08 2.95 -5.69
CA ALA A 108 -8.88 3.12 -7.12
C ALA A 108 -10.17 3.57 -7.82
N ASN A 109 -10.05 4.06 -9.05
CA ASN A 109 -11.21 4.45 -9.85
C ASN A 109 -11.80 3.22 -10.56
N PRO A 110 -12.99 2.74 -10.18
CA PRO A 110 -13.62 1.56 -10.78
C PRO A 110 -14.12 1.80 -12.21
N SER A 111 -14.15 3.04 -12.70
CA SER A 111 -14.54 3.36 -14.08
C SER A 111 -13.40 3.14 -15.10
N GLN A 112 -12.23 2.72 -14.65
CA GLN A 112 -11.09 2.39 -15.52
C GLN A 112 -11.11 0.89 -15.86
N ASP A 113 -11.67 0.51 -17.00
CA ASP A 113 -11.83 -0.90 -17.42
C ASP A 113 -10.51 -1.68 -17.41
N ILE A 114 -9.43 -1.07 -17.88
CA ILE A 114 -8.09 -1.70 -17.89
C ILE A 114 -7.62 -2.02 -16.46
N LEU A 115 -7.92 -1.15 -15.50
CA LEU A 115 -7.55 -1.34 -14.10
C LEU A 115 -8.37 -2.46 -13.45
N VAL A 116 -9.67 -2.46 -13.68
CA VAL A 116 -10.59 -3.48 -13.18
C VAL A 116 -10.27 -4.84 -13.79
N GLY A 117 -10.01 -4.87 -15.10
CA GLY A 117 -9.57 -6.08 -15.79
C GLY A 117 -8.27 -6.64 -15.25
N ALA A 118 -7.29 -5.78 -14.96
CA ALA A 118 -6.02 -6.19 -14.34
C ALA A 118 -6.23 -6.75 -12.92
N ALA A 119 -7.14 -6.18 -12.12
CA ALA A 119 -7.47 -6.69 -10.80
C ALA A 119 -8.02 -8.11 -10.85
N PHE A 120 -9.06 -8.34 -11.67
CA PHE A 120 -9.64 -9.68 -11.83
C PHE A 120 -8.66 -10.71 -12.38
N ALA A 121 -7.87 -10.32 -13.38
CA ALA A 121 -6.85 -11.22 -13.93
C ALA A 121 -5.77 -11.59 -12.91
N SER A 122 -5.35 -10.63 -12.07
CA SER A 122 -4.36 -10.87 -11.02
C SER A 122 -4.88 -11.76 -9.90
N ASP A 123 -6.16 -11.63 -9.53
CA ASP A 123 -6.80 -12.49 -8.52
C ASP A 123 -6.98 -13.93 -9.01
N LEU A 124 -7.02 -14.15 -10.32
CA LEU A 124 -7.14 -15.48 -10.91
C LEU A 124 -5.82 -16.26 -10.87
N LEU A 125 -4.69 -15.57 -10.93
CA LEU A 125 -3.34 -16.15 -11.02
C LEU A 125 -2.69 -16.33 -9.65
#